data_22dc0060777161bed425c9a1989ac699
#
_entry.id   22dc0060777161bed425c9a1989ac699
#
_cell.length_a   1.000
_cell.length_b   1.000
_cell.length_c   1.000
_cell.angle_alpha   90.00
_cell.angle_beta   90.00
_cell.angle_gamma   90.00
#
_symmetry.space_group_name_H-M   'P 1'
#
loop_
_entity.id
_entity.type
_entity.pdbx_description
1 polymer ?
#
loop_
_entity_poly.entity_id
_entity_poly.type
_entity_poly.pdbx_seq_one_letter_code
_entity_poly.pdbx_strand_id
1 'polypeptide(L)'
;ETYEEIQQTVDFAMNCGADSFSFSILNPLPGTPIYRKVIKNNLFWPGRSYNDMLFRSSLIKVNGFSSPNEFEKFVNETNIKANLILKHKDPKRFEYKYGKNSSESALVKQT
;
A
#
# COMPACT_ATOMS: atom_id res chain seq x y z
N GLU A 1 -7.58 10.99 -0.24
CA GLU A 1 -8.09 10.27 -1.42
C GLU A 1 -9.31 9.44 -1.07
N THR A 2 -10.18 9.23 -2.06
CA THR A 2 -11.33 8.34 -1.92
C THR A 2 -10.97 6.93 -2.42
N TYR A 3 -11.82 5.95 -2.08
CA TYR A 3 -11.67 4.60 -2.61
C TYR A 3 -11.61 4.60 -4.14
N GLU A 4 -12.49 5.37 -4.78
CA GLU A 4 -12.58 5.45 -6.24
C GLU A 4 -11.30 6.02 -6.85
N GLU A 5 -10.73 7.05 -6.24
CA GLU A 5 -9.45 7.64 -6.69
C GLU A 5 -8.30 6.65 -6.55
N ILE A 6 -8.26 5.92 -5.44
CA ILE A 6 -7.26 4.88 -5.21
C ILE A 6 -7.40 3.78 -6.26
N GLN A 7 -8.63 3.35 -6.55
CA GLN A 7 -8.88 2.32 -7.55
C GLN A 7 -8.46 2.78 -8.95
N GLN A 8 -8.67 4.05 -9.29
CA GLN A 8 -8.20 4.62 -10.56
C GLN A 8 -6.67 4.57 -10.65
N THR A 9 -5.98 4.89 -9.57
CA THR A 9 -4.51 4.81 -9.53
C THR A 9 -4.03 3.38 -9.71
N VAL A 10 -4.66 2.44 -9.04
CA VAL A 10 -4.36 1.01 -9.18
C VAL A 10 -4.57 0.55 -10.62
N ASP A 11 -5.70 0.89 -11.22
CA ASP A 11 -6.01 0.50 -12.60
C ASP A 11 -5.01 1.10 -13.58
N PHE A 12 -4.62 2.36 -13.39
CA PHE A 12 -3.60 3.00 -14.20
C PHE A 12 -2.27 2.25 -14.10
N ALA A 13 -1.83 1.93 -12.88
CA ALA A 13 -0.57 1.22 -12.66
C ALA A 13 -0.58 -0.16 -13.30
N MET A 14 -1.70 -0.87 -13.22
CA MET A 14 -1.84 -2.20 -13.80
C MET A 14 -1.76 -2.17 -15.34
N ASN A 15 -2.13 -1.07 -15.98
CA ASN A 15 -2.28 -0.98 -17.42
C ASN A 15 -1.27 -0.04 -18.10
N CYS A 16 -0.39 0.64 -17.36
CA CYS A 16 0.51 1.63 -17.93
C CYS A 16 1.76 1.04 -18.60
N GLY A 17 1.96 -0.26 -18.52
CA GLY A 17 3.12 -0.91 -19.12
C GLY A 17 4.37 -0.89 -18.25
N ALA A 18 4.27 -0.46 -17.00
CA ALA A 18 5.39 -0.52 -16.07
C ALA A 18 5.85 -1.95 -15.83
N ASP A 19 7.16 -2.15 -15.71
CA ASP A 19 7.72 -3.49 -15.45
C ASP A 19 7.44 -3.94 -14.02
N SER A 20 7.45 -3.01 -13.08
CA SER A 20 7.23 -3.29 -11.67
C SER A 20 6.66 -2.04 -11.00
N PHE A 21 5.81 -2.23 -10.01
CA PHE A 21 5.27 -1.16 -9.19
C PHE A 21 4.85 -1.68 -7.83
N SER A 22 4.75 -0.78 -6.87
CA SER A 22 4.25 -1.09 -5.55
C SER A 22 3.52 0.11 -4.97
N PHE A 23 2.66 -0.12 -4.00
CA PHE A 23 1.93 0.91 -3.29
C PHE A 23 2.36 0.94 -1.83
N SER A 24 2.48 2.14 -1.28
CA SER A 24 2.84 2.35 0.12
C SER A 24 1.73 3.14 0.81
N ILE A 25 1.58 2.89 2.10
CA ILE A 25 0.62 3.62 2.93
C ILE A 25 1.31 4.91 3.41
N LEU A 26 0.64 6.04 3.19
CA LEU A 26 1.14 7.34 3.61
C LEU A 26 1.13 7.45 5.13
N ASN A 27 2.28 7.80 5.69
CA ASN A 27 2.43 8.07 7.11
C ASN A 27 2.74 9.55 7.33
N PRO A 28 1.94 10.27 8.15
CA PRO A 28 2.19 11.67 8.42
C PRO A 28 3.35 11.82 9.40
N LEU A 29 4.40 12.55 9.00
CA LEU A 29 5.55 12.82 9.86
C LEU A 29 5.38 14.17 10.55
N PRO A 30 5.71 14.29 11.85
CA PRO A 30 5.68 15.56 12.55
C PRO A 30 6.52 16.62 11.81
N GLY A 31 6.04 17.85 11.81
CA GLY A 31 6.71 18.96 11.12
C GLY A 31 6.35 19.12 9.66
N THR A 32 5.59 18.19 9.08
CA THR A 32 5.14 18.28 7.69
C THR A 32 3.78 18.96 7.59
N PRO A 33 3.45 19.59 6.44
CA PRO A 33 2.11 20.13 6.22
C PRO A 33 0.99 19.09 6.34
N ILE A 34 1.23 17.87 5.87
CA ILE A 34 0.23 16.81 5.95
C ILE A 34 -0.04 16.39 7.40
N TYR A 35 0.99 16.35 8.24
CA TYR A 35 0.82 16.07 9.67
C TYR A 35 -0.07 17.12 10.33
N ARG A 36 0.17 18.41 10.04
CA ARG A 36 -0.65 19.50 10.56
C ARG A 36 -2.10 19.39 10.11
N LYS A 37 -2.33 19.02 8.86
CA LYS A 37 -3.67 18.81 8.33
C LYS A 37 -4.38 17.64 9.03
N VAL A 38 -3.66 16.54 9.28
CA VAL A 38 -4.20 15.37 9.97
C VAL A 38 -4.62 15.72 11.39
N ILE A 39 -3.79 16.46 12.13
CA ILE A 39 -4.11 16.91 13.49
C ILE A 39 -5.31 17.86 13.47
N LYS A 40 -5.28 18.87 12.61
CA LYS A 40 -6.34 19.89 12.53
C LYS A 40 -7.71 19.27 12.23
N ASN A 41 -7.76 18.28 11.35
CA ASN A 41 -9.01 17.68 10.89
C ASN A 41 -9.33 16.34 11.58
N ASN A 42 -8.54 15.96 12.58
CA ASN A 42 -8.74 14.70 13.33
C ASN A 42 -8.85 13.49 12.40
N LEU A 43 -7.86 13.33 11.52
CA LEU A 43 -7.88 12.29 10.50
C LEU A 43 -7.23 10.96 10.91
N PHE A 44 -6.72 10.84 12.14
CA PHE A 44 -6.23 9.55 12.62
C PHE A 44 -7.41 8.59 12.82
N TRP A 45 -7.15 7.30 12.52
CA TRP A 45 -8.10 6.26 12.91
C TRP A 45 -8.27 6.26 14.43
N PRO A 46 -9.49 5.99 14.95
CA PRO A 46 -9.69 5.87 16.39
C PRO A 46 -8.69 4.87 16.99
N GLY A 47 -8.06 5.28 18.09
CA GLY A 47 -7.07 4.44 18.77
C GLY A 47 -5.69 4.40 18.14
N ARG A 48 -5.46 5.09 17.03
CA ARG A 48 -4.13 5.19 16.39
C ARG A 48 -3.60 6.62 16.45
N SER A 49 -2.28 6.72 16.56
CA SER A 49 -1.57 7.99 16.60
C SER A 49 -0.19 7.82 15.98
N TYR A 50 0.59 8.91 15.92
CA TYR A 50 1.97 8.85 15.43
C TYR A 50 2.80 7.76 16.11
N ASN A 51 2.56 7.49 17.40
CA ASN A 51 3.28 6.45 18.13
C ASN A 51 3.05 5.05 17.59
N ASP A 52 2.00 4.84 16.81
CA ASP A 52 1.68 3.56 16.19
C ASP A 52 2.27 3.40 14.79
N MET A 53 3.13 4.34 14.38
CA MET A 53 3.68 4.33 13.03
C MET A 53 4.61 3.15 12.80
N LEU A 54 4.17 2.25 11.93
CA LEU A 54 4.93 1.13 11.43
C LEU A 54 4.91 1.18 9.90
N PHE A 55 5.85 0.52 9.27
CA PHE A 55 6.03 0.58 7.82
C PHE A 55 4.76 0.29 7.01
N ARG A 56 3.92 -0.62 7.50
CA ARG A 56 2.69 -1.04 6.80
C ARG A 56 1.41 -0.68 7.53
N SER A 57 1.49 0.19 8.51
CA SER A 57 0.32 0.57 9.30
C SER A 57 -0.41 1.76 8.69
N SER A 58 -1.73 1.72 8.71
CA SER A 58 -2.57 2.85 8.34
C SER A 58 -2.90 3.66 9.58
N LEU A 59 -2.47 4.91 9.62
CA LEU A 59 -2.78 5.82 10.71
C LEU A 59 -3.92 6.76 10.37
N ILE A 60 -4.07 7.11 9.09
CA ILE A 60 -4.99 8.14 8.62
C ILE A 60 -6.24 7.49 8.02
N LYS A 61 -7.41 8.03 8.34
CA LYS A 61 -8.68 7.59 7.77
C LYS A 61 -8.67 7.74 6.25
N VAL A 62 -9.15 6.73 5.56
CA VAL A 62 -9.30 6.72 4.11
C VAL A 62 -10.77 6.49 3.78
N ASN A 63 -11.34 7.38 2.97
CA ASN A 63 -12.75 7.26 2.58
C ASN A 63 -12.98 5.97 1.79
N GLY A 64 -14.05 5.26 2.13
CA GLY A 64 -14.39 3.98 1.51
C GLY A 64 -13.90 2.76 2.29
N PHE A 65 -13.15 2.97 3.36
CA PHE A 65 -12.70 1.91 4.26
C PHE A 65 -13.24 2.15 5.66
N SER A 66 -13.65 1.09 6.33
CA SER A 66 -14.27 1.17 7.65
C SER A 66 -13.30 1.00 8.80
N SER A 67 -12.09 0.52 8.53
CA SER A 67 -11.07 0.31 9.56
C SER A 67 -9.66 0.39 8.97
N PRO A 68 -8.63 0.65 9.82
CA PRO A 68 -7.25 0.61 9.34
C PRO A 68 -6.84 -0.76 8.82
N ASN A 69 -7.33 -1.83 9.43
CA ASN A 69 -7.02 -3.20 9.00
C ASN A 69 -7.57 -3.49 7.61
N GLU A 70 -8.74 -2.99 7.28
CA GLU A 70 -9.35 -3.15 5.97
C GLU A 70 -8.50 -2.46 4.88
N PHE A 71 -8.03 -1.25 5.14
CA PHE A 71 -7.17 -0.54 4.21
C PHE A 71 -5.80 -1.20 4.06
N GLU A 72 -5.19 -1.61 5.17
CA GLU A 72 -3.90 -2.32 5.15
C GLU A 72 -4.01 -3.60 4.32
N LYS A 73 -5.08 -4.35 4.50
CA LYS A 73 -5.35 -5.56 3.73
C LYS A 73 -5.51 -5.27 2.24
N PHE A 74 -6.23 -4.21 1.89
CA PHE A 74 -6.40 -3.79 0.50
C PHE A 74 -5.06 -3.48 -0.17
N VAL A 75 -4.22 -2.69 0.48
CA VAL A 75 -2.89 -2.34 -0.05
C VAL A 75 -2.03 -3.58 -0.21
N ASN A 76 -2.05 -4.47 0.78
CA ASN A 76 -1.29 -5.70 0.75
C ASN A 76 -1.71 -6.61 -0.41
N GLU A 77 -3.01 -6.81 -0.58
CA GLU A 77 -3.55 -7.62 -1.68
C GLU A 77 -3.23 -7.01 -3.04
N THR A 78 -3.25 -5.68 -3.15
CA THR A 78 -2.90 -4.97 -4.38
C THR A 78 -1.43 -5.18 -4.73
N ASN A 79 -0.54 -5.12 -3.76
CA ASN A 79 0.88 -5.38 -3.97
C ASN A 79 1.16 -6.84 -4.35
N ILE A 80 0.42 -7.78 -3.78
CA ILE A 80 0.51 -9.19 -4.17
C ILE A 80 0.13 -9.36 -5.65
N LYS A 81 -0.97 -8.75 -6.08
CA LYS A 81 -1.39 -8.78 -7.48
C LYS A 81 -0.33 -8.18 -8.41
N ALA A 82 0.28 -7.06 -8.01
CA ALA A 82 1.35 -6.42 -8.77
C ALA A 82 2.55 -7.36 -8.94
N ASN A 83 2.94 -8.05 -7.89
CA ASN A 83 4.05 -9.00 -7.93
C ASN A 83 3.74 -10.23 -8.79
N LEU A 84 2.50 -10.71 -8.77
CA LEU A 84 2.09 -11.81 -9.62
C LEU A 84 2.09 -11.42 -11.10
N ILE A 85 1.71 -10.19 -11.42
CA ILE A 85 1.79 -9.66 -12.78
C ILE A 85 3.24 -9.61 -13.23
N LEU A 86 4.15 -9.14 -12.39
CA LEU A 86 5.59 -9.11 -12.69
C LEU A 86 6.11 -10.52 -12.97
N LYS A 87 5.76 -11.49 -12.12
CA LYS A 87 6.17 -12.88 -12.31
C LYS A 87 5.73 -13.41 -13.66
N HIS A 88 4.54 -13.04 -14.12
CA HIS A 88 3.98 -13.50 -15.38
C HIS A 88 4.63 -12.81 -16.60
N LYS A 89 4.85 -11.49 -16.50
CA LYS A 89 5.41 -10.69 -17.60
C LYS A 89 6.91 -10.84 -17.76
N ASP A 90 7.63 -10.93 -16.64
CA ASP A 90 9.09 -10.98 -16.63
C ASP A 90 9.58 -11.89 -15.51
N PRO A 91 9.55 -13.22 -15.72
CA PRO A 91 9.96 -14.17 -14.69
C PRO A 91 11.40 -13.97 -14.20
N LYS A 92 12.31 -13.58 -15.07
CA LYS A 92 13.71 -13.35 -14.68
C LYS A 92 13.85 -12.18 -13.73
N ARG A 93 13.12 -11.08 -13.98
CA ARG A 93 13.13 -9.92 -13.12
C ARG A 93 12.47 -10.23 -11.77
N PHE A 94 11.41 -11.03 -11.79
CA PHE A 94 10.77 -11.51 -10.57
C PHE A 94 11.75 -12.33 -9.74
N GLU A 95 12.49 -13.26 -10.35
CA GLU A 95 13.50 -14.06 -9.66
C GLU A 95 14.61 -13.19 -9.07
N TYR A 96 15.04 -12.17 -9.80
CA TYR A 96 16.04 -11.21 -9.31
C TYR A 96 15.57 -10.50 -8.05
N LYS A 97 14.29 -10.10 -8.01
CA LYS A 97 13.72 -9.36 -6.88
C LYS A 97 13.43 -10.26 -5.67
N TYR A 98 12.96 -11.49 -5.89
CA TYR A 98 12.46 -12.35 -4.81
C TYR A 98 13.19 -13.68 -4.66
N GLY A 99 14.05 -14.06 -5.60
CA GLY A 99 14.72 -15.35 -5.63
C GLY A 99 13.92 -16.42 -6.39
N LYS A 100 14.62 -17.50 -6.78
CA LYS A 100 14.07 -18.55 -7.63
C LYS A 100 12.92 -19.35 -7.01
N ASN A 101 12.96 -19.50 -5.69
CA ASN A 101 12.02 -20.35 -4.96
C ASN A 101 10.91 -19.56 -4.27
N SER A 102 10.66 -18.32 -4.73
CA SER A 102 9.62 -17.48 -4.16
C SER A 102 8.23 -18.04 -4.47
N SER A 103 7.39 -18.11 -3.45
CA SER A 103 6.01 -18.54 -3.53
C SER A 103 5.08 -17.37 -3.22
N GLU A 104 3.78 -17.56 -3.40
CA GLU A 104 2.78 -16.56 -3.01
C GLU A 104 2.86 -16.25 -1.52
N SER A 105 3.14 -17.26 -0.68
CA SER A 105 3.34 -17.06 0.77
C SER A 105 4.52 -16.15 1.05
N ALA A 106 5.63 -16.29 0.32
CA ALA A 106 6.77 -15.42 0.44
C ALA A 106 6.45 -13.99 0.00
N LEU A 107 5.65 -13.83 -1.06
CA LEU A 107 5.17 -12.51 -1.52
C LEU A 107 4.32 -11.82 -0.46
N VAL A 108 3.45 -12.56 0.20
CA VAL A 108 2.61 -12.03 1.29
C VAL A 108 3.49 -11.52 2.43
N LYS A 109 4.54 -12.24 2.78
CA LYS A 109 5.47 -11.83 3.86
C LYS A 109 6.28 -10.59 3.48
N GLN A 110 6.57 -10.38 2.19
CA GLN A 110 7.37 -9.27 1.71
C GLN A 110 6.56 -8.01 1.41
N THR A 111 5.28 -8.17 1.18
CA THR A 111 4.36 -7.05 0.95
C THR A 111 3.60 -6.69 2.19
#